data_b2b2ced154d0932c18c165fb2bab4968
#
_entry.id   b2b2ced154d0932c18c165fb2bab4968
#
_cell.length_a   1.000
_cell.length_b   1.000
_cell.length_c   1.000
_cell.angle_alpha   90.00
_cell.angle_beta   90.00
_cell.angle_gamma   90.00
#
_symmetry.space_group_name_H-M   'P 1'
#
loop_
_entity.id
_entity.type
_entity.pdbx_description
1 polymer ?
#
loop_
_entity_poly.entity_id
_entity_poly.type
_entity_poly.pdbx_seq_one_letter_code
_entity_poly.pdbx_strand_id
1 'polypeptide(L)'
;KRPRILITGCPMGEDTNKIVEAIENNGGIVVGFENCTGAKAVERMVDEDDPDVYGAIARKYFSIGCAIMTPNNNRIHLLGEMIDDYHVDGVVEMILSGCHSVEMESISVKNFVNEEKHLPYLAVVTDYSKGDVGQLNTRLAAFVEMIRK
;
A
#
# COMPACT_ATOMS: atom_id res chain seq x y z
N LYS A 1 -6.40 21.43 5.06
CA LYS A 1 -5.59 20.64 4.10
C LYS A 1 -6.18 19.22 4.07
N ARG A 2 -6.35 18.60 2.89
CA ARG A 2 -6.81 17.20 2.80
C ARG A 2 -5.70 16.26 3.26
N PRO A 3 -5.96 15.27 4.15
CA PRO A 3 -4.98 14.25 4.53
C PRO A 3 -4.53 13.44 3.32
N ARG A 4 -3.22 13.21 3.20
CA ARG A 4 -2.58 12.46 2.13
C ARG A 4 -2.43 11.00 2.54
N ILE A 5 -3.14 10.12 1.85
CA ILE A 5 -3.22 8.69 2.20
C ILE A 5 -2.47 7.86 1.15
N LEU A 6 -1.57 7.01 1.61
CA LEU A 6 -0.93 5.98 0.80
C LEU A 6 -1.68 4.65 1.00
N ILE A 7 -2.00 3.97 -0.10
CA ILE A 7 -2.59 2.63 -0.04
C ILE A 7 -1.51 1.59 -0.33
N THR A 8 -1.40 0.58 0.53
CA THR A 8 -0.54 -0.60 0.37
C THR A 8 -1.36 -1.89 0.42
N GLY A 9 -0.74 -3.04 0.22
CA GLY A 9 -1.35 -4.35 0.39
C GLY A 9 -1.64 -5.10 -0.91
N CYS A 10 -2.82 -5.68 -1.02
CA CYS A 10 -3.21 -6.48 -2.18
C CYS A 10 -3.37 -5.64 -3.45
N PRO A 11 -3.23 -6.24 -4.65
CA PRO A 11 -3.54 -5.59 -5.92
C PRO A 11 -4.97 -5.04 -5.91
N MET A 12 -5.14 -3.85 -6.48
CA MET A 12 -6.45 -3.20 -6.58
C MET A 12 -6.96 -3.20 -8.03
N GLY A 13 -8.26 -3.28 -8.18
CA GLY A 13 -8.99 -3.21 -9.44
C GLY A 13 -10.33 -2.53 -9.24
N GLU A 14 -11.20 -2.56 -10.25
CA GLU A 14 -12.48 -1.86 -10.25
C GLU A 14 -13.33 -2.16 -9.00
N ASP A 15 -13.45 -3.45 -8.63
CA ASP A 15 -14.27 -3.86 -7.48
C ASP A 15 -13.72 -3.44 -6.11
N THR A 16 -12.43 -3.17 -6.01
CA THR A 16 -11.79 -2.70 -4.77
C THR A 16 -11.61 -1.18 -4.72
N ASN A 17 -11.97 -0.46 -5.79
CA ASN A 17 -11.90 1.00 -5.85
C ASN A 17 -12.81 1.68 -4.80
N LYS A 18 -13.78 0.96 -4.25
CA LYS A 18 -14.59 1.40 -3.10
C LYS A 18 -13.79 1.93 -1.91
N ILE A 19 -12.52 1.48 -1.74
CA ILE A 19 -11.63 1.99 -0.70
C ILE A 19 -11.16 3.41 -1.02
N VAL A 20 -10.75 3.66 -2.27
CA VAL A 20 -10.37 5.00 -2.75
C VAL A 20 -11.55 5.94 -2.63
N GLU A 21 -12.73 5.52 -3.12
CA GLU A 21 -13.96 6.30 -3.04
C GLU A 21 -14.32 6.67 -1.59
N ALA A 22 -14.22 5.71 -0.67
CA ALA A 22 -14.50 5.97 0.73
C ALA A 22 -13.50 6.95 1.36
N ILE A 23 -12.21 6.88 1.03
CA ILE A 23 -11.21 7.85 1.50
C ILE A 23 -11.51 9.24 0.96
N GLU A 24 -11.73 9.37 -0.34
CA GLU A 24 -11.86 10.66 -1.01
C GLU A 24 -13.20 11.35 -0.73
N ASN A 25 -14.30 10.59 -0.64
CA ASN A 25 -15.61 11.10 -0.26
C ASN A 25 -15.64 11.62 1.19
N ASN A 26 -14.77 11.11 2.06
CA ASN A 26 -14.62 11.59 3.43
C ASN A 26 -13.54 12.68 3.58
N GLY A 27 -13.02 13.19 2.47
CA GLY A 27 -12.14 14.36 2.42
C GLY A 27 -10.64 14.05 2.55
N GLY A 28 -10.22 12.80 2.48
CA GLY A 28 -8.84 12.40 2.23
C GLY A 28 -8.44 12.58 0.77
N ILE A 29 -7.20 12.35 0.43
CA ILE A 29 -6.71 12.22 -0.95
C ILE A 29 -5.74 11.05 -1.02
N VAL A 30 -5.98 10.12 -1.94
CA VAL A 30 -5.05 9.01 -2.21
C VAL A 30 -3.91 9.54 -3.08
N VAL A 31 -2.67 9.41 -2.59
CA VAL A 31 -1.48 9.98 -3.25
C VAL A 31 -0.59 8.93 -3.90
N GLY A 32 -0.80 7.65 -3.62
CA GLY A 32 -0.02 6.58 -4.22
C GLY A 32 -0.51 5.20 -3.81
N PHE A 33 -0.02 4.19 -4.54
CA PHE A 33 -0.31 2.78 -4.32
C PHE A 33 0.99 1.99 -4.25
N GLU A 34 1.34 1.48 -3.06
CA GLU A 34 2.40 0.49 -2.87
C GLU A 34 1.78 -0.91 -2.99
N ASN A 35 1.47 -1.36 -4.17
CA ASN A 35 0.96 -2.70 -4.46
C ASN A 35 1.33 -3.13 -5.89
N CYS A 36 0.95 -4.36 -6.29
CA CYS A 36 1.33 -4.91 -7.59
C CYS A 36 0.68 -4.19 -8.79
N THR A 37 -0.39 -3.43 -8.60
CA THR A 37 -1.03 -2.59 -9.63
C THR A 37 -0.57 -1.13 -9.58
N GLY A 38 0.28 -0.77 -8.61
CA GLY A 38 0.85 0.55 -8.41
C GLY A 38 2.38 0.59 -8.61
N ALA A 39 3.07 1.33 -7.75
CA ALA A 39 4.50 1.62 -7.87
C ALA A 39 5.40 0.38 -7.81
N LYS A 40 5.01 -0.64 -7.03
CA LYS A 40 5.83 -1.83 -6.77
C LYS A 40 6.42 -2.50 -8.02
N ALA A 41 5.69 -2.51 -9.12
CA ALA A 41 6.14 -3.17 -10.36
C ALA A 41 7.06 -2.30 -11.22
N VAL A 42 7.00 -0.97 -11.10
CA VAL A 42 7.60 -0.02 -12.05
C VAL A 42 8.59 0.96 -11.43
N GLU A 43 8.66 1.05 -10.11
CA GLU A 43 9.47 2.02 -9.39
C GLU A 43 10.98 1.82 -9.67
N ARG A 44 11.44 0.57 -9.76
CA ARG A 44 12.84 0.26 -10.10
C ARG A 44 12.97 -0.10 -11.57
N MET A 45 13.92 0.58 -12.24
CA MET A 45 14.23 0.31 -13.64
C MET A 45 15.21 -0.87 -13.79
N VAL A 46 15.24 -1.45 -14.97
CA VAL A 46 16.30 -2.40 -15.35
C VAL A 46 17.59 -1.61 -15.57
N ASP A 47 18.72 -2.19 -15.18
CA ASP A 47 20.03 -1.62 -15.50
C ASP A 47 20.30 -1.77 -17.02
N GLU A 48 20.24 -0.66 -17.73
CA GLU A 48 20.40 -0.62 -19.19
C GLU A 48 21.86 -0.74 -19.63
N ASP A 49 22.82 -0.49 -18.73
CA ASP A 49 24.26 -0.57 -18.97
C ASP A 49 24.83 -1.99 -18.72
N ASP A 50 24.03 -2.90 -18.18
CA ASP A 50 24.44 -4.26 -17.90
C ASP A 50 24.54 -5.10 -19.20
N PRO A 51 25.72 -5.65 -19.54
CA PRO A 51 25.92 -6.45 -20.74
C PRO A 51 25.11 -7.76 -20.73
N ASP A 52 24.72 -8.26 -19.54
CA ASP A 52 23.83 -9.39 -19.36
C ASP A 52 22.39 -8.92 -19.20
N VAL A 53 21.72 -8.66 -20.32
CA VAL A 53 20.34 -8.15 -20.37
C VAL A 53 19.36 -9.05 -19.60
N TYR A 54 19.48 -10.38 -19.76
CA TYR A 54 18.59 -11.31 -19.06
C TYR A 54 18.86 -11.32 -17.55
N GLY A 55 20.12 -11.24 -17.15
CA GLY A 55 20.50 -11.10 -15.74
C GLY A 55 20.01 -9.78 -15.14
N ALA A 56 20.11 -8.67 -15.87
CA ALA A 56 19.60 -7.38 -15.44
C ALA A 56 18.08 -7.41 -15.20
N ILE A 57 17.33 -7.98 -16.15
CA ILE A 57 15.87 -8.18 -16.01
C ILE A 57 15.56 -9.07 -14.80
N ALA A 58 16.25 -10.18 -14.63
CA ALA A 58 16.05 -11.08 -13.50
C ALA A 58 16.30 -10.37 -12.16
N ARG A 59 17.42 -9.63 -12.03
CA ARG A 59 17.74 -8.85 -10.82
C ARG A 59 16.67 -7.82 -10.50
N LYS A 60 16.16 -7.10 -11.51
CA LYS A 60 15.05 -6.15 -11.32
C LYS A 60 13.81 -6.85 -10.76
N TYR A 61 13.39 -7.96 -11.35
CA TYR A 61 12.20 -8.67 -10.87
C TYR A 61 12.39 -9.29 -9.48
N PHE A 62 13.58 -9.79 -9.15
CA PHE A 62 13.90 -10.27 -7.80
C PHE A 62 13.93 -9.15 -6.74
N SER A 63 14.07 -7.90 -7.14
CA SER A 63 14.02 -6.78 -6.21
C SER A 63 12.59 -6.33 -5.84
N ILE A 64 11.55 -6.84 -6.52
CA ILE A 64 10.17 -6.50 -6.22
C ILE A 64 9.76 -7.08 -4.87
N GLY A 65 9.27 -6.23 -3.95
CA GLY A 65 8.81 -6.63 -2.63
C GLY A 65 7.48 -7.39 -2.67
N CYS A 66 7.52 -8.68 -3.04
CA CYS A 66 6.34 -9.53 -3.10
C CYS A 66 6.04 -10.15 -1.71
N ALA A 67 4.78 -10.22 -1.32
CA ALA A 67 4.33 -10.77 -0.02
C ALA A 67 4.66 -12.26 0.22
N ILE A 68 5.15 -12.98 -0.80
CA ILE A 68 5.66 -14.35 -0.64
C ILE A 68 7.16 -14.41 -0.30
N MET A 69 7.85 -13.28 -0.34
CA MET A 69 9.27 -13.20 -0.01
C MET A 69 9.44 -13.00 1.51
N THR A 70 10.42 -13.69 2.09
CA THR A 70 10.73 -13.56 3.52
C THR A 70 12.24 -13.61 3.74
N PRO A 71 12.85 -12.59 4.38
CA PRO A 71 12.26 -11.32 4.79
C PRO A 71 11.97 -10.40 3.59
N ASN A 72 10.90 -9.58 3.68
CA ASN A 72 10.49 -8.70 2.59
C ASN A 72 10.92 -7.24 2.82
N ASN A 73 12.21 -7.03 3.02
CA ASN A 73 12.78 -5.70 3.29
C ASN A 73 12.56 -4.73 2.12
N ASN A 74 12.54 -5.24 0.88
CA ASN A 74 12.31 -4.41 -0.30
C ASN A 74 10.95 -3.71 -0.28
N ARG A 75 9.90 -4.37 0.25
CA ARG A 75 8.59 -3.78 0.44
C ARG A 75 8.62 -2.64 1.45
N ILE A 76 9.29 -2.86 2.59
CA ILE A 76 9.41 -1.85 3.65
C ILE A 76 10.21 -0.63 3.16
N HIS A 77 11.30 -0.85 2.41
CA HIS A 77 12.09 0.25 1.83
C HIS A 77 11.24 1.09 0.86
N LEU A 78 10.59 0.45 -0.13
CA LEU A 78 9.74 1.16 -1.09
C LEU A 78 8.60 1.93 -0.39
N LEU A 79 7.95 1.30 0.59
CA LEU A 79 6.90 1.95 1.37
C LEU A 79 7.45 3.20 2.09
N GLY A 80 8.65 3.10 2.66
CA GLY A 80 9.33 4.20 3.33
C GLY A 80 9.66 5.37 2.40
N GLU A 81 10.21 5.09 1.23
CA GLU A 81 10.50 6.06 0.18
C GLU A 81 9.23 6.78 -0.27
N MET A 82 8.17 6.02 -0.57
CA MET A 82 6.88 6.60 -0.98
C MET A 82 6.23 7.47 0.12
N ILE A 83 6.36 7.07 1.39
CA ILE A 83 5.87 7.87 2.51
C ILE A 83 6.54 9.25 2.54
N ASP A 84 7.87 9.27 2.39
CA ASP A 84 8.65 10.49 2.44
C ASP A 84 8.43 11.37 1.20
N ASP A 85 8.51 10.81 0.01
CA ASP A 85 8.39 11.52 -1.27
C ASP A 85 6.99 12.12 -1.47
N TYR A 86 5.96 11.38 -1.10
CA TYR A 86 4.58 11.84 -1.26
C TYR A 86 4.04 12.60 -0.04
N HIS A 87 4.88 12.82 0.99
CA HIS A 87 4.48 13.53 2.21
C HIS A 87 3.17 12.97 2.78
N VAL A 88 3.17 11.67 3.05
CA VAL A 88 2.01 10.91 3.48
C VAL A 88 1.62 11.27 4.91
N ASP A 89 0.33 11.48 5.17
CA ASP A 89 -0.22 11.76 6.49
C ASP A 89 -0.78 10.49 7.18
N GLY A 90 -0.99 9.39 6.42
CA GLY A 90 -1.43 8.10 6.95
C GLY A 90 -1.44 7.00 5.89
N VAL A 91 -1.37 5.75 6.36
CA VAL A 91 -1.29 4.55 5.50
C VAL A 91 -2.52 3.66 5.70
N VAL A 92 -3.14 3.27 4.59
CA VAL A 92 -4.22 2.27 4.56
C VAL A 92 -3.71 1.01 3.89
N GLU A 93 -3.75 -0.13 4.57
CA GLU A 93 -3.43 -1.43 3.97
C GLU A 93 -4.71 -2.17 3.59
N MET A 94 -4.87 -2.43 2.30
CA MET A 94 -5.97 -3.21 1.76
C MET A 94 -5.59 -4.69 1.70
N ILE A 95 -6.32 -5.53 2.41
CA ILE A 95 -6.14 -6.97 2.48
C ILE A 95 -7.35 -7.64 1.87
N LEU A 96 -7.16 -8.47 0.85
CA LEU A 96 -8.24 -9.30 0.33
C LEU A 96 -8.51 -10.46 1.30
N SER A 97 -9.79 -10.70 1.57
CA SER A 97 -10.22 -11.82 2.41
C SER A 97 -9.63 -13.14 1.92
N GLY A 98 -8.92 -13.84 2.82
CA GLY A 98 -8.20 -15.08 2.51
C GLY A 98 -6.78 -14.89 1.92
N CYS A 99 -6.29 -13.68 1.77
CA CYS A 99 -4.91 -13.43 1.35
C CYS A 99 -3.95 -13.51 2.54
N HIS A 100 -3.60 -14.74 2.96
CA HIS A 100 -2.78 -14.97 4.14
C HIS A 100 -1.39 -14.35 4.07
N SER A 101 -0.76 -14.31 2.89
CA SER A 101 0.59 -13.73 2.75
C SER A 101 0.62 -12.24 3.08
N VAL A 102 -0.32 -11.45 2.56
CA VAL A 102 -0.41 -10.02 2.88
C VAL A 102 -0.86 -9.81 4.33
N GLU A 103 -1.80 -10.63 4.82
CA GLU A 103 -2.28 -10.57 6.20
C GLU A 103 -1.17 -10.81 7.22
N MET A 104 -0.28 -11.76 6.96
CA MET A 104 0.89 -12.01 7.82
C MET A 104 1.90 -10.86 7.77
N GLU A 105 2.15 -10.28 6.61
CA GLU A 105 3.06 -9.13 6.48
C GLU A 105 2.51 -7.84 7.09
N SER A 106 1.19 -7.72 7.25
CA SER A 106 0.56 -6.51 7.78
C SER A 106 1.10 -6.11 9.16
N ILE A 107 1.58 -7.08 9.94
CA ILE A 107 2.22 -6.83 11.24
C ILE A 107 3.51 -6.02 11.06
N SER A 108 4.36 -6.43 10.11
CA SER A 108 5.63 -5.73 9.81
C SER A 108 5.38 -4.34 9.23
N VAL A 109 4.41 -4.21 8.31
CA VAL A 109 4.00 -2.93 7.74
C VAL A 109 3.47 -1.99 8.82
N LYS A 110 2.58 -2.48 9.69
CA LYS A 110 2.03 -1.71 10.81
C LYS A 110 3.13 -1.19 11.74
N ASN A 111 4.05 -2.07 12.15
CA ASN A 111 5.12 -1.69 13.06
C ASN A 111 6.02 -0.63 12.42
N PHE A 112 6.43 -0.83 11.17
CA PHE A 112 7.22 0.15 10.43
C PHE A 112 6.51 1.52 10.35
N VAL A 113 5.23 1.55 9.94
CA VAL A 113 4.48 2.81 9.80
C VAL A 113 4.28 3.51 11.13
N ASN A 114 3.91 2.76 12.18
CA ASN A 114 3.61 3.35 13.49
C ASN A 114 4.87 3.71 14.29
N GLU A 115 5.89 2.81 14.29
CA GLU A 115 7.03 2.93 15.21
C GLU A 115 8.21 3.68 14.58
N GLU A 116 8.44 3.51 13.26
CA GLU A 116 9.54 4.17 12.57
C GLU A 116 9.12 5.46 11.86
N LYS A 117 7.98 5.45 11.18
CA LYS A 117 7.46 6.65 10.49
C LYS A 117 6.57 7.53 11.36
N HIS A 118 6.12 7.04 12.52
CA HIS A 118 5.22 7.75 13.45
C HIS A 118 3.92 8.23 12.79
N LEU A 119 3.41 7.46 11.83
CA LEU A 119 2.19 7.76 11.10
C LEU A 119 1.04 6.82 11.50
N PRO A 120 -0.21 7.30 11.40
CA PRO A 120 -1.39 6.46 11.53
C PRO A 120 -1.43 5.36 10.47
N TYR A 121 -1.83 4.16 10.90
CA TYR A 121 -2.01 2.99 10.04
C TYR A 121 -3.38 2.36 10.27
N LEU A 122 -4.05 1.98 9.19
CA LEU A 122 -5.30 1.24 9.21
C LEU A 122 -5.26 0.07 8.23
N ALA A 123 -5.40 -1.17 8.72
CA ALA A 123 -5.68 -2.32 7.86
C ALA A 123 -7.18 -2.50 7.67
N VAL A 124 -7.61 -2.71 6.42
CA VAL A 124 -8.98 -3.06 6.06
C VAL A 124 -9.00 -4.37 5.29
N VAL A 125 -9.80 -5.33 5.79
CA VAL A 125 -10.05 -6.59 5.09
C VAL A 125 -11.32 -6.41 4.27
N THR A 126 -11.26 -6.79 2.99
CA THR A 126 -12.36 -6.65 2.03
C THR A 126 -12.39 -7.80 1.03
N ASP A 127 -13.40 -7.85 0.21
CA ASP A 127 -13.52 -8.76 -0.93
C ASP A 127 -14.01 -8.00 -2.19
N TYR A 128 -14.34 -8.72 -3.25
CA TYR A 128 -14.84 -8.12 -4.48
C TYR A 128 -16.35 -7.79 -4.44
N SER A 129 -17.06 -8.13 -3.35
CA SER A 129 -18.47 -7.80 -3.20
C SER A 129 -18.69 -6.34 -2.80
N LYS A 130 -19.92 -5.87 -2.92
CA LYS A 130 -20.32 -4.54 -2.43
C LYS A 130 -20.96 -4.60 -1.03
N GLY A 131 -20.98 -5.78 -0.40
CA GLY A 131 -21.67 -5.97 0.87
C GLY A 131 -21.03 -5.27 2.07
N ASP A 132 -19.74 -4.96 1.98
CA ASP A 132 -18.94 -4.35 3.05
C ASP A 132 -18.74 -2.84 2.91
N VAL A 133 -19.26 -2.21 1.84
CA VAL A 133 -19.04 -0.76 1.55
C VAL A 133 -19.42 0.13 2.72
N GLY A 134 -20.52 -0.15 3.42
CA GLY A 134 -20.95 0.64 4.59
C GLY A 134 -19.95 0.58 5.75
N GLN A 135 -19.44 -0.63 6.06
CA GLN A 135 -18.45 -0.84 7.10
C GLN A 135 -17.11 -0.18 6.74
N LEU A 136 -16.65 -0.35 5.50
CA LEU A 136 -15.43 0.28 4.99
C LEU A 136 -15.52 1.80 5.09
N ASN A 137 -16.63 2.38 4.62
CA ASN A 137 -16.85 3.82 4.68
C ASN A 137 -16.77 4.35 6.11
N THR A 138 -17.41 3.67 7.08
CA THR A 138 -17.36 4.09 8.49
C THR A 138 -15.94 4.08 9.05
N ARG A 139 -15.16 3.02 8.80
CA ARG A 139 -13.80 2.89 9.29
C ARG A 139 -12.85 3.90 8.64
N LEU A 140 -12.96 4.08 7.32
CA LEU A 140 -12.13 5.00 6.56
C LEU A 140 -12.47 6.47 6.86
N ALA A 141 -13.76 6.79 7.07
CA ALA A 141 -14.19 8.12 7.54
C ALA A 141 -13.54 8.48 8.88
N ALA A 142 -13.63 7.57 9.87
CA ALA A 142 -13.02 7.78 11.18
C ALA A 142 -11.49 7.93 11.09
N PHE A 143 -10.84 7.16 10.21
CA PHE A 143 -9.40 7.26 9.99
C PHE A 143 -8.99 8.61 9.38
N VAL A 144 -9.70 9.06 8.35
CA VAL A 144 -9.47 10.38 7.72
C VAL A 144 -9.72 11.51 8.70
N GLU A 145 -10.78 11.42 9.52
CA GLU A 145 -11.09 12.42 10.55
C GLU A 145 -10.00 12.51 11.62
N MET A 146 -9.50 11.38 12.09
CA MET A 146 -8.40 11.32 13.08
C MET A 146 -7.11 12.00 12.57
N ILE A 147 -6.80 11.88 11.28
CA ILE A 147 -5.61 12.48 10.67
C ILE A 147 -5.82 13.98 10.38
N ARG A 148 -7.05 14.40 10.16
CA ARG A 148 -7.36 15.79 9.82
C ARG A 148 -7.05 16.71 11.02
N LYS A 149 -6.00 17.50 10.88
CA LYS A 149 -5.61 18.55 11.82
C LYS A 149 -6.17 19.90 11.43
#